data_252b3d3492ec6b68dcf3b7becef5a409
#
_entry.id   252b3d3492ec6b68dcf3b7becef5a409
#
_cell.length_a   1.000
_cell.length_b   1.000
_cell.length_c   1.000
_cell.angle_alpha   90.00
_cell.angle_beta   90.00
_cell.angle_gamma   90.00
#
_symmetry.space_group_name_H-M   'P 1'
#
loop_
_entity.id
_entity.type
_entity.pdbx_description
1 polymer ?
#
loop_
_entity_poly.entity_id
_entity_poly.type
_entity_poly.pdbx_seq_one_letter_code
_entity_poly.pdbx_strand_id
1 'polypeptide(L)'
;LAYGLVTAAALNAGAFLVLPRAMAKANVYMFFTQCTYILLTGALDYFYTGKTAEQCAASATCRCYVREGPHFSATYYLTVAQVLAAVAGWLGVTAYQSLLSSWRFRPVFWVTTVIRCIGAGFDLVMIQRLNLRVGIPDKIFYILGSTIIYNVVYMLEFMPAVVLTSRLCPKKVETVSYAILGGFQNYGQQVSRALGLVVTETYGVGEDAGDGSCDFSRLSWLVVAGHMVLPLVMVPLTFLLIPDAAQTEDLQHLVGGAPKAMRLDSGDLSGEFELKEGRAGGEEEDAGLLGSGAPIASPHMD
;
A
#
# COMPACT_ATOMS: atom_id res chain seq x y z
N LEU A 1 14.61 -0.07 -14.98
CA LEU A 1 14.92 0.56 -13.70
C LEU A 1 15.30 2.03 -13.84
N ALA A 2 16.30 2.40 -14.70
CA ALA A 2 16.77 3.78 -14.87
C ALA A 2 15.63 4.76 -15.20
N TYR A 3 14.76 4.41 -16.15
CA TYR A 3 13.60 5.23 -16.50
C TYR A 3 12.66 5.45 -15.30
N GLY A 4 12.36 4.39 -14.53
CA GLY A 4 11.53 4.50 -13.33
C GLY A 4 12.14 5.40 -12.24
N LEU A 5 13.46 5.32 -12.04
CA LEU A 5 14.16 6.18 -11.09
C LEU A 5 14.18 7.66 -11.52
N VAL A 6 14.39 7.93 -12.81
CA VAL A 6 14.33 9.30 -13.36
C VAL A 6 12.93 9.88 -13.21
N THR A 7 11.89 9.10 -13.52
CA THR A 7 10.49 9.53 -13.33
C THR A 7 10.18 9.76 -11.85
N ALA A 8 10.68 8.90 -10.95
CA ALA A 8 10.53 9.08 -9.52
C ALA A 8 11.17 10.40 -9.03
N ALA A 9 12.38 10.69 -9.46
CA ALA A 9 13.06 11.93 -9.14
C ALA A 9 12.29 13.16 -9.66
N ALA A 10 11.82 13.10 -10.91
CA ALA A 10 11.04 14.18 -11.53
C ALA A 10 9.71 14.42 -10.80
N LEU A 11 8.97 13.36 -10.42
CA LEU A 11 7.71 13.47 -9.68
C LEU A 11 7.94 14.06 -8.28
N ASN A 12 8.96 13.58 -7.55
CA ASN A 12 9.27 14.10 -6.22
C ASN A 12 9.73 15.55 -6.26
N ALA A 13 10.55 15.94 -7.25
CA ALA A 13 10.95 17.33 -7.46
C ALA A 13 9.74 18.20 -7.87
N GLY A 14 8.91 17.72 -8.80
CA GLY A 14 7.70 18.39 -9.25
C GLY A 14 6.69 18.65 -8.12
N ALA A 15 6.62 17.76 -7.14
CA ALA A 15 5.77 17.95 -5.97
C ALA A 15 6.09 19.26 -5.22
N PHE A 16 7.36 19.62 -5.09
CA PHE A 16 7.77 20.88 -4.42
C PHE A 16 7.50 22.14 -5.26
N LEU A 17 7.27 21.98 -6.57
CA LEU A 17 6.91 23.09 -7.46
C LEU A 17 5.40 23.36 -7.47
N VAL A 18 4.60 22.31 -7.31
CA VAL A 18 3.14 22.37 -7.48
C VAL A 18 2.41 22.39 -6.13
N LEU A 19 2.88 21.63 -5.14
CA LEU A 19 2.21 21.49 -3.85
C LEU A 19 2.79 22.45 -2.80
N PRO A 20 1.99 22.84 -1.79
CA PRO A 20 2.50 23.50 -0.60
C PRO A 20 3.60 22.64 0.04
N ARG A 21 4.65 23.30 0.55
CA ARG A 21 5.84 22.61 1.06
C ARG A 21 5.56 21.51 2.08
N ALA A 22 4.58 21.72 2.98
CA ALA A 22 4.21 20.71 3.97
C ALA A 22 3.61 19.46 3.32
N MET A 23 2.71 19.64 2.33
CA MET A 23 2.12 18.52 1.58
C MET A 23 3.15 17.82 0.70
N ALA A 24 4.03 18.58 0.01
CA ALA A 24 5.10 18.00 -0.79
C ALA A 24 6.01 17.11 0.08
N LYS A 25 6.43 17.58 1.25
CA LYS A 25 7.23 16.80 2.21
C LYS A 25 6.52 15.52 2.65
N ALA A 26 5.23 15.59 2.99
CA ALA A 26 4.45 14.42 3.40
C ALA A 26 4.35 13.39 2.25
N ASN A 27 4.05 13.82 1.04
CA ASN A 27 3.96 12.93 -0.13
C ASN A 27 5.32 12.27 -0.47
N VAL A 28 6.40 13.04 -0.42
CA VAL A 28 7.77 12.55 -0.61
C VAL A 28 8.13 11.53 0.47
N TYR A 29 7.78 11.78 1.73
CA TYR A 29 7.95 10.81 2.82
C TYR A 29 7.23 9.50 2.51
N MET A 30 5.95 9.56 2.10
CA MET A 30 5.17 8.38 1.77
C MET A 30 5.74 7.61 0.59
N PHE A 31 6.23 8.30 -0.43
CA PHE A 31 6.94 7.66 -1.54
C PHE A 31 8.17 6.87 -1.06
N PHE A 32 9.05 7.51 -0.28
CA PHE A 32 10.25 6.86 0.22
C PHE A 32 9.98 5.74 1.21
N THR A 33 8.96 5.85 2.05
CA THR A 33 8.52 4.77 2.95
C THR A 33 8.19 3.50 2.17
N GLN A 34 7.53 3.63 1.02
CA GLN A 34 7.25 2.48 0.16
C GLN A 34 8.49 1.99 -0.60
N CYS A 35 9.38 2.89 -1.04
CA CYS A 35 10.60 2.52 -1.75
C CYS A 35 11.62 1.80 -0.87
N THR A 36 11.76 2.19 0.40
CA THR A 36 12.73 1.60 1.32
C THR A 36 12.34 0.21 1.81
N TYR A 37 11.07 -0.17 1.70
CA TYR A 37 10.63 -1.53 1.94
C TYR A 37 10.65 -2.30 0.62
N ILE A 38 11.78 -2.98 0.33
CA ILE A 38 11.99 -3.64 -0.97
C ILE A 38 11.07 -4.84 -1.12
N LEU A 39 10.13 -4.77 -2.07
CA LEU A 39 9.15 -5.82 -2.30
C LEU A 39 9.79 -7.01 -3.04
N LEU A 40 10.09 -8.06 -2.30
CA LEU A 40 10.62 -9.34 -2.80
C LEU A 40 9.50 -10.32 -3.18
N THR A 41 8.33 -9.82 -3.58
CA THR A 41 7.11 -10.64 -3.79
C THR A 41 7.36 -11.79 -4.75
N GLY A 42 8.03 -11.57 -5.88
CA GLY A 42 8.29 -12.64 -6.85
C GLY A 42 9.07 -13.82 -6.26
N ALA A 43 10.12 -13.54 -5.49
CA ALA A 43 10.95 -14.57 -4.86
C ALA A 43 10.24 -15.24 -3.67
N LEU A 44 9.55 -14.44 -2.83
CA LEU A 44 8.78 -14.95 -1.69
C LEU A 44 7.57 -15.78 -2.14
N ASP A 45 6.81 -15.28 -3.13
CA ASP A 45 5.66 -15.99 -3.68
C ASP A 45 6.09 -17.35 -4.26
N TYR A 46 7.22 -17.37 -4.97
CA TYR A 46 7.75 -18.61 -5.53
C TYR A 46 8.29 -19.55 -4.45
N PHE A 47 8.91 -19.04 -3.41
CA PHE A 47 9.31 -19.84 -2.25
C PHE A 47 8.11 -20.49 -1.55
N TYR A 48 6.99 -19.75 -1.40
CA TYR A 48 5.79 -20.23 -0.73
C TYR A 48 4.93 -21.17 -1.55
N THR A 49 4.84 -20.97 -2.87
CA THR A 49 3.92 -21.70 -3.76
C THR A 49 4.61 -22.62 -4.76
N GLY A 50 5.95 -22.60 -4.81
CA GLY A 50 6.72 -23.33 -5.80
C GLY A 50 6.49 -24.85 -5.72
N LYS A 51 6.69 -25.51 -6.87
CA LYS A 51 6.41 -26.94 -7.06
C LYS A 51 7.43 -27.81 -6.33
N THR A 52 6.99 -29.01 -5.90
CA THR A 52 7.88 -30.09 -5.45
C THR A 52 8.64 -30.69 -6.64
N ALA A 53 9.65 -31.52 -6.36
CA ALA A 53 10.42 -32.19 -7.42
C ALA A 53 9.52 -33.04 -8.36
N GLU A 54 8.56 -33.78 -7.79
CA GLU A 54 7.63 -34.62 -8.55
C GLU A 54 6.71 -33.79 -9.45
N GLN A 55 6.15 -32.69 -8.90
CA GLN A 55 5.28 -31.76 -9.64
C GLN A 55 6.06 -31.03 -10.73
N CYS A 56 7.34 -30.72 -10.50
CA CYS A 56 8.19 -30.08 -11.48
C CYS A 56 8.52 -31.02 -12.63
N ALA A 57 8.87 -32.27 -12.33
CA ALA A 57 9.14 -33.30 -13.34
C ALA A 57 7.93 -33.58 -14.25
N ALA A 58 6.72 -33.45 -13.73
CA ALA A 58 5.47 -33.59 -14.51
C ALA A 58 5.10 -32.36 -15.34
N SER A 59 5.86 -31.27 -15.28
CA SER A 59 5.51 -29.98 -15.89
C SER A 59 6.61 -29.48 -16.83
N ALA A 60 6.29 -29.37 -18.12
CA ALA A 60 7.21 -28.86 -19.14
C ALA A 60 7.65 -27.38 -18.92
N THR A 61 6.92 -26.62 -18.11
CA THR A 61 7.19 -25.19 -17.85
C THR A 61 7.92 -24.92 -16.54
N CYS A 62 8.24 -25.97 -15.76
CA CYS A 62 8.96 -25.83 -14.52
C CYS A 62 10.46 -25.61 -14.79
N ARG A 63 11.02 -24.54 -14.26
CA ARG A 63 12.45 -24.24 -14.38
C ARG A 63 13.29 -24.94 -13.32
N CYS A 64 12.84 -24.84 -12.07
CA CYS A 64 13.45 -25.49 -10.94
C CYS A 64 12.37 -25.80 -9.89
N TYR A 65 12.59 -26.75 -9.01
CA TYR A 65 11.69 -27.09 -7.91
C TYR A 65 12.14 -26.48 -6.59
N VAL A 66 11.20 -26.18 -5.70
CA VAL A 66 11.50 -25.66 -4.36
C VAL A 66 11.73 -26.85 -3.41
N ARG A 67 12.95 -26.97 -2.87
CA ARG A 67 13.33 -28.10 -2.01
C ARG A 67 12.67 -28.02 -0.62
N GLU A 68 12.71 -26.86 0.00
CA GLU A 68 12.33 -26.68 1.41
C GLU A 68 11.19 -25.67 1.61
N GLY A 69 10.36 -25.47 0.59
CA GLY A 69 9.22 -24.57 0.67
C GLY A 69 7.99 -25.17 1.35
N PRO A 70 7.02 -24.36 1.75
CA PRO A 70 5.75 -24.83 2.33
C PRO A 70 4.77 -25.36 1.28
N HIS A 71 5.00 -25.14 0.00
CA HIS A 71 4.21 -25.62 -1.15
C HIS A 71 2.70 -25.35 -1.01
N PHE A 72 2.34 -24.11 -0.69
CA PHE A 72 0.93 -23.75 -0.52
C PHE A 72 0.15 -23.89 -1.83
N SER A 73 -1.08 -24.39 -1.75
CA SER A 73 -1.98 -24.40 -2.88
C SER A 73 -2.40 -22.98 -3.27
N ALA A 74 -2.66 -22.75 -4.56
CA ALA A 74 -3.12 -21.46 -5.05
C ALA A 74 -4.42 -20.98 -4.33
N THR A 75 -5.37 -21.88 -4.08
CA THR A 75 -6.58 -21.55 -3.32
C THR A 75 -6.28 -21.05 -1.91
N TYR A 76 -5.36 -21.70 -1.20
CA TYR A 76 -4.99 -21.28 0.13
C TYR A 76 -4.28 -19.90 0.10
N TYR A 77 -3.29 -19.75 -0.77
CA TYR A 77 -2.45 -18.57 -0.85
C TYR A 77 -3.19 -17.34 -1.39
N LEU A 78 -3.96 -17.50 -2.48
CA LEU A 78 -4.63 -16.38 -3.17
C LEU A 78 -6.04 -16.10 -2.64
N THR A 79 -6.72 -17.07 -2.02
CA THR A 79 -8.10 -16.89 -1.59
C THR A 79 -8.23 -16.83 -0.08
N VAL A 80 -7.87 -17.90 0.64
CA VAL A 80 -8.05 -17.96 2.09
C VAL A 80 -7.23 -16.89 2.79
N ALA A 81 -5.95 -16.75 2.43
CA ALA A 81 -5.09 -15.73 3.02
C ALA A 81 -5.59 -14.31 2.74
N GLN A 82 -6.09 -14.02 1.52
CA GLN A 82 -6.57 -12.67 1.18
C GLN A 82 -7.85 -12.28 1.93
N VAL A 83 -8.78 -13.22 2.14
CA VAL A 83 -9.97 -12.95 2.97
C VAL A 83 -9.56 -12.63 4.42
N LEU A 84 -8.64 -13.40 4.99
CA LEU A 84 -8.14 -13.13 6.34
C LEU A 84 -7.33 -11.83 6.42
N ALA A 85 -6.58 -11.49 5.37
CA ALA A 85 -5.87 -10.22 5.25
C ALA A 85 -6.82 -9.02 5.28
N ALA A 86 -7.97 -9.10 4.60
CA ALA A 86 -8.97 -8.03 4.61
C ALA A 86 -9.55 -7.82 6.02
N VAL A 87 -9.87 -8.91 6.74
CA VAL A 87 -10.33 -8.83 8.15
C VAL A 87 -9.24 -8.25 9.05
N ALA A 88 -7.99 -8.69 8.86
CA ALA A 88 -6.85 -8.17 9.62
C ALA A 88 -6.61 -6.68 9.36
N GLY A 89 -6.86 -6.21 8.13
CA GLY A 89 -6.82 -4.78 7.81
C GLY A 89 -7.81 -3.95 8.65
N TRP A 90 -9.03 -4.42 8.84
CA TRP A 90 -10.01 -3.77 9.72
C TRP A 90 -9.55 -3.74 11.18
N LEU A 91 -8.96 -4.83 11.66
CA LEU A 91 -8.37 -4.86 13.00
C LEU A 91 -7.23 -3.84 13.12
N GLY A 92 -6.42 -3.67 12.08
CA GLY A 92 -5.35 -2.67 12.04
C GLY A 92 -5.87 -1.24 12.12
N VAL A 93 -6.93 -0.90 11.38
CA VAL A 93 -7.59 0.42 11.48
C VAL A 93 -8.14 0.67 12.89
N THR A 94 -8.82 -0.32 13.47
CA THR A 94 -9.37 -0.21 14.83
C THR A 94 -8.27 -0.08 15.88
N ALA A 95 -7.19 -0.84 15.74
CA ALA A 95 -6.01 -0.74 16.61
C ALA A 95 -5.35 0.64 16.51
N TYR A 96 -5.20 1.19 15.31
CA TYR A 96 -4.70 2.54 15.13
C TYR A 96 -5.57 3.57 15.86
N GLN A 97 -6.89 3.53 15.65
CA GLN A 97 -7.82 4.48 16.27
C GLN A 97 -7.77 4.43 17.80
N SER A 98 -7.67 3.24 18.39
CA SER A 98 -7.67 3.06 19.84
C SER A 98 -6.32 3.35 20.51
N LEU A 99 -5.20 3.07 19.84
CA LEU A 99 -3.87 3.12 20.45
C LEU A 99 -3.02 4.32 20.03
N LEU A 100 -3.13 4.75 18.76
CA LEU A 100 -2.17 5.67 18.16
C LEU A 100 -2.77 7.01 17.72
N SER A 101 -4.08 7.15 17.63
CA SER A 101 -4.75 8.35 17.08
C SER A 101 -4.52 9.62 17.91
N SER A 102 -4.24 9.50 19.20
CA SER A 102 -3.95 10.64 20.09
C SER A 102 -2.47 11.05 20.13
N TRP A 103 -1.59 10.28 19.49
CA TRP A 103 -0.15 10.53 19.53
C TRP A 103 0.26 11.64 18.55
N ARG A 104 1.52 12.11 18.68
CA ARG A 104 2.13 12.99 17.67
C ARG A 104 2.52 12.19 16.43
N PHE A 105 2.56 12.83 15.26
CA PHE A 105 2.86 12.16 14.00
C PHE A 105 4.21 11.42 13.99
N ARG A 106 5.30 12.09 14.41
CA ARG A 106 6.65 11.50 14.37
C ARG A 106 6.77 10.22 15.18
N PRO A 107 6.41 10.16 16.48
CA PRO A 107 6.45 8.93 17.27
C PRO A 107 5.61 7.79 16.66
N VAL A 108 4.46 8.10 16.06
CA VAL A 108 3.64 7.08 15.42
C VAL A 108 4.38 6.46 14.24
N PHE A 109 4.97 7.26 13.35
CA PHE A 109 5.76 6.73 12.24
C PHE A 109 6.97 5.93 12.71
N TRP A 110 7.63 6.31 13.81
CA TRP A 110 8.75 5.52 14.36
C TRP A 110 8.29 4.16 14.85
N VAL A 111 7.24 4.15 15.68
CA VAL A 111 6.72 2.92 16.26
C VAL A 111 6.19 1.99 15.18
N THR A 112 5.42 2.49 14.22
CA THR A 112 4.87 1.67 13.13
C THR A 112 5.96 1.12 12.22
N THR A 113 7.01 1.90 11.91
CA THR A 113 8.19 1.43 11.15
C THR A 113 8.90 0.31 11.90
N VAL A 114 9.16 0.46 13.21
CA VAL A 114 9.81 -0.58 14.02
C VAL A 114 8.96 -1.84 14.08
N ILE A 115 7.65 -1.72 14.31
CA ILE A 115 6.73 -2.87 14.33
C ILE A 115 6.73 -3.58 12.96
N ARG A 116 6.78 -2.82 11.85
CA ARG A 116 6.88 -3.39 10.50
C ARG A 116 8.17 -4.19 10.31
N CYS A 117 9.30 -3.66 10.76
CA CYS A 117 10.57 -4.38 10.71
C CYS A 117 10.54 -5.67 11.54
N ILE A 118 9.92 -5.65 12.73
CA ILE A 118 9.73 -6.85 13.57
C ILE A 118 8.78 -7.83 12.85
N GLY A 119 7.71 -7.33 12.23
CA GLY A 119 6.76 -8.14 11.47
C GLY A 119 7.42 -8.92 10.32
N ALA A 120 8.40 -8.32 9.64
CA ALA A 120 9.20 -9.02 8.62
C ALA A 120 10.00 -10.21 9.17
N GLY A 121 10.20 -10.30 10.48
CA GLY A 121 10.81 -11.46 11.13
C GLY A 121 10.01 -12.75 10.95
N PHE A 122 8.69 -12.67 10.72
CA PHE A 122 7.87 -13.85 10.42
C PHE A 122 8.27 -14.48 9.09
N ASP A 123 8.54 -13.68 8.04
CA ASP A 123 9.04 -14.22 6.78
C ASP A 123 10.41 -14.87 6.96
N LEU A 124 11.30 -14.26 7.77
CA LEU A 124 12.60 -14.83 8.05
C LEU A 124 12.50 -16.17 8.77
N VAL A 125 11.62 -16.31 9.77
CA VAL A 125 11.35 -17.57 10.49
C VAL A 125 10.83 -18.64 9.52
N MET A 126 9.94 -18.28 8.59
CA MET A 126 9.42 -19.19 7.56
C MET A 126 10.50 -19.64 6.57
N ILE A 127 11.34 -18.72 6.08
CA ILE A 127 12.41 -19.06 5.13
C ILE A 127 13.43 -19.99 5.79
N GLN A 128 13.76 -19.76 7.06
CA GLN A 128 14.70 -20.60 7.82
C GLN A 128 14.05 -21.87 8.41
N ARG A 129 12.76 -22.10 8.16
CA ARG A 129 11.99 -23.26 8.66
C ARG A 129 12.01 -23.41 10.19
N LEU A 130 12.22 -22.31 10.91
CA LEU A 130 12.27 -22.33 12.38
C LEU A 130 10.92 -22.62 13.01
N ASN A 131 9.81 -22.26 12.35
CA ASN A 131 8.45 -22.58 12.76
C ASN A 131 8.24 -24.10 12.94
N LEU A 132 8.83 -24.92 12.07
CA LEU A 132 8.74 -26.38 12.17
C LEU A 132 9.54 -26.94 13.34
N ARG A 133 10.67 -26.29 13.70
CA ARG A 133 11.47 -26.70 14.86
C ARG A 133 10.72 -26.52 16.18
N VAL A 134 9.80 -25.54 16.24
CA VAL A 134 8.92 -25.32 17.40
C VAL A 134 7.58 -26.03 17.26
N GLY A 135 7.39 -26.87 16.22
CA GLY A 135 6.20 -27.68 16.02
C GLY A 135 4.98 -26.91 15.45
N ILE A 136 5.18 -25.71 14.91
CA ILE A 136 4.08 -24.94 14.32
C ILE A 136 3.99 -25.22 12.81
N PRO A 137 2.85 -25.75 12.30
CA PRO A 137 2.68 -26.00 10.88
C PRO A 137 2.76 -24.71 10.03
N ASP A 138 3.34 -24.80 8.83
CA ASP A 138 3.53 -23.68 7.91
C ASP A 138 2.27 -22.87 7.65
N LYS A 139 1.14 -23.54 7.42
CA LYS A 139 -0.15 -22.87 7.14
C LYS A 139 -0.57 -21.96 8.29
N ILE A 140 -0.48 -22.42 9.51
CA ILE A 140 -0.87 -21.64 10.70
C ILE A 140 0.09 -20.46 10.87
N PHE A 141 1.40 -20.72 10.78
CA PHE A 141 2.41 -19.70 10.96
C PHE A 141 2.32 -18.60 9.88
N TYR A 142 2.08 -18.98 8.61
CA TYR A 142 1.87 -18.05 7.50
C TYR A 142 0.64 -17.15 7.72
N ILE A 143 -0.50 -17.72 8.13
CA ILE A 143 -1.70 -16.91 8.44
C ILE A 143 -1.42 -15.91 9.56
N LEU A 144 -0.81 -16.36 10.64
CA LEU A 144 -0.54 -15.47 11.78
C LEU A 144 0.44 -14.34 11.42
N GLY A 145 1.57 -14.68 10.81
CA GLY A 145 2.64 -13.73 10.49
C GLY A 145 2.37 -12.92 9.24
N SER A 146 2.51 -13.57 8.09
CA SER A 146 2.51 -12.88 6.80
C SER A 146 1.11 -12.45 6.35
N THR A 147 0.02 -13.01 6.92
CA THR A 147 -1.34 -12.60 6.58
C THR A 147 -1.92 -11.63 7.61
N ILE A 148 -2.03 -12.02 8.87
CA ILE A 148 -2.72 -11.20 9.88
C ILE A 148 -1.81 -10.07 10.37
N ILE A 149 -0.65 -10.39 10.93
CA ILE A 149 0.24 -9.40 11.53
C ILE A 149 0.71 -8.39 10.49
N TYR A 150 1.11 -8.83 9.30
CA TYR A 150 1.53 -7.95 8.24
C TYR A 150 0.43 -6.93 7.85
N ASN A 151 -0.83 -7.36 7.67
CA ASN A 151 -1.91 -6.47 7.28
C ASN A 151 -2.35 -5.51 8.40
N VAL A 152 -2.33 -5.96 9.65
CA VAL A 152 -2.53 -5.07 10.81
C VAL A 152 -1.47 -3.97 10.83
N VAL A 153 -0.20 -4.34 10.72
CA VAL A 153 0.93 -3.41 10.75
C VAL A 153 0.92 -2.46 9.56
N TYR A 154 0.58 -2.96 8.37
CA TYR A 154 0.42 -2.14 7.19
C TYR A 154 -0.63 -1.03 7.40
N MET A 155 -1.76 -1.35 8.02
CA MET A 155 -2.79 -0.35 8.34
C MET A 155 -2.35 0.62 9.44
N LEU A 156 -1.58 0.16 10.43
CA LEU A 156 -1.00 1.05 11.45
C LEU A 156 -0.06 2.09 10.85
N GLU A 157 0.66 1.76 9.78
CA GLU A 157 1.55 2.68 9.05
C GLU A 157 0.78 3.57 8.05
N PHE A 158 -0.26 3.03 7.42
CA PHE A 158 -1.04 3.73 6.41
C PHE A 158 -1.94 4.83 7.02
N MET A 159 -2.60 4.54 8.15
CA MET A 159 -3.55 5.46 8.76
C MET A 159 -2.97 6.82 9.17
N PRO A 160 -1.80 6.94 9.83
CA PRO A 160 -1.23 8.24 10.14
C PRO A 160 -0.91 9.07 8.89
N ALA A 161 -0.60 8.43 7.76
CA ALA A 161 -0.41 9.10 6.49
C ALA A 161 -1.70 9.74 5.97
N VAL A 162 -2.80 9.00 6.03
CA VAL A 162 -4.14 9.49 5.65
C VAL A 162 -4.55 10.64 6.55
N VAL A 163 -4.37 10.52 7.86
CA VAL A 163 -4.69 11.57 8.84
C VAL A 163 -3.82 12.81 8.59
N LEU A 164 -2.52 12.65 8.37
CA LEU A 164 -1.64 13.78 8.08
C LEU A 164 -2.07 14.52 6.80
N THR A 165 -2.43 13.79 5.75
CA THR A 165 -2.94 14.38 4.51
C THR A 165 -4.24 15.14 4.76
N SER A 166 -5.17 14.58 5.53
CA SER A 166 -6.41 15.24 5.92
C SER A 166 -6.15 16.57 6.65
N ARG A 167 -5.20 16.59 7.58
CA ARG A 167 -4.87 17.80 8.36
C ARG A 167 -4.14 18.87 7.55
N LEU A 168 -3.38 18.47 6.54
CA LEU A 168 -2.69 19.37 5.63
C LEU A 168 -3.55 19.83 4.45
N CYS A 169 -4.70 19.18 4.21
CA CYS A 169 -5.49 19.44 3.02
C CYS A 169 -6.27 20.74 3.11
N PRO A 170 -6.16 21.66 2.13
CA PRO A 170 -7.04 22.81 2.03
C PRO A 170 -8.48 22.37 1.75
N LYS A 171 -9.45 23.08 2.34
CA LYS A 171 -10.88 22.87 2.07
C LYS A 171 -11.16 22.99 0.57
N LYS A 172 -12.04 22.13 0.03
CA LYS A 172 -12.49 22.03 -1.38
C LYS A 172 -11.54 21.28 -2.34
N VAL A 173 -10.36 20.81 -1.88
CA VAL A 173 -9.43 20.03 -2.73
C VAL A 173 -9.05 18.68 -2.09
N GLU A 174 -9.86 18.19 -1.16
CA GLU A 174 -9.59 16.95 -0.41
C GLU A 174 -9.39 15.75 -1.34
N THR A 175 -10.28 15.55 -2.31
CA THR A 175 -10.22 14.43 -3.25
C THR A 175 -8.91 14.42 -4.04
N VAL A 176 -8.47 15.58 -4.53
CA VAL A 176 -7.23 15.72 -5.29
C VAL A 176 -6.02 15.41 -4.39
N SER A 177 -6.05 15.91 -3.15
CA SER A 177 -4.96 15.67 -2.19
C SER A 177 -4.80 14.19 -1.85
N TYR A 178 -5.89 13.47 -1.63
CA TYR A 178 -5.86 12.01 -1.41
C TYR A 178 -5.45 11.24 -2.66
N ALA A 179 -5.88 11.66 -3.86
CA ALA A 179 -5.44 11.04 -5.10
C ALA A 179 -3.93 11.18 -5.31
N ILE A 180 -3.37 12.35 -5.02
CA ILE A 180 -1.93 12.59 -5.08
C ILE A 180 -1.19 11.71 -4.06
N LEU A 181 -1.63 11.66 -2.81
CA LEU A 181 -1.04 10.79 -1.79
C LEU A 181 -1.03 9.32 -2.24
N GLY A 182 -2.18 8.80 -2.68
CA GLY A 182 -2.30 7.44 -3.19
C GLY A 182 -1.40 7.20 -4.39
N GLY A 183 -1.27 8.18 -5.29
CA GLY A 183 -0.36 8.14 -6.44
C GLY A 183 1.10 8.00 -6.02
N PHE A 184 1.57 8.80 -5.07
CA PHE A 184 2.94 8.72 -4.54
C PHE A 184 3.24 7.38 -3.86
N GLN A 185 2.31 6.88 -3.04
CA GLN A 185 2.45 5.58 -2.38
C GLN A 185 2.50 4.43 -3.40
N ASN A 186 1.54 4.38 -4.33
CA ASN A 186 1.48 3.33 -5.35
C ASN A 186 2.71 3.36 -6.26
N TYR A 187 3.18 4.55 -6.62
CA TYR A 187 4.38 4.68 -7.43
C TYR A 187 5.64 4.23 -6.66
N GLY A 188 5.75 4.57 -5.37
CA GLY A 188 6.79 4.06 -4.48
C GLY A 188 6.82 2.53 -4.42
N GLN A 189 5.66 1.88 -4.33
CA GLN A 189 5.54 0.43 -4.38
C GLN A 189 6.01 -0.17 -5.72
N GLN A 190 5.70 0.48 -6.86
CA GLN A 190 6.17 0.00 -8.17
C GLN A 190 7.69 0.11 -8.30
N VAL A 191 8.28 1.21 -7.82
CA VAL A 191 9.74 1.36 -7.77
C VAL A 191 10.36 0.30 -6.86
N SER A 192 9.77 0.06 -5.71
CA SER A 192 10.20 -0.99 -4.77
C SER A 192 10.16 -2.39 -5.40
N ARG A 193 9.08 -2.73 -6.12
CA ARG A 193 9.00 -4.01 -6.86
C ARG A 193 10.07 -4.13 -7.93
N ALA A 194 10.31 -3.07 -8.69
CA ALA A 194 11.36 -3.06 -9.71
C ALA A 194 12.76 -3.24 -9.09
N LEU A 195 13.02 -2.61 -7.94
CA LEU A 195 14.25 -2.82 -7.18
C LEU A 195 14.35 -4.27 -6.67
N GLY A 196 13.25 -4.82 -6.15
CA GLY A 196 13.19 -6.21 -5.69
C GLY A 196 13.54 -7.21 -6.78
N LEU A 197 13.00 -7.04 -8.00
CA LEU A 197 13.31 -7.87 -9.15
C LEU A 197 14.81 -7.80 -9.51
N VAL A 198 15.37 -6.60 -9.63
CA VAL A 198 16.79 -6.43 -9.95
C VAL A 198 17.68 -7.05 -8.88
N VAL A 199 17.33 -6.88 -7.61
CA VAL A 199 18.10 -7.45 -6.50
C VAL A 199 18.02 -8.98 -6.51
N THR A 200 16.84 -9.57 -6.72
CA THR A 200 16.68 -11.04 -6.78
C THR A 200 17.42 -11.64 -7.96
N GLU A 201 17.38 -11.02 -9.15
CA GLU A 201 18.16 -11.44 -10.32
C GLU A 201 19.66 -11.32 -10.06
N THR A 202 20.14 -10.19 -9.52
CA THR A 202 21.57 -9.96 -9.28
C THR A 202 22.15 -10.98 -8.30
N TYR A 203 21.36 -11.41 -7.33
CA TYR A 203 21.79 -12.40 -6.33
C TYR A 203 21.42 -13.85 -6.70
N GLY A 204 20.80 -14.08 -7.88
CA GLY A 204 20.42 -15.41 -8.38
C GLY A 204 19.38 -16.12 -7.50
N VAL A 205 18.51 -15.36 -6.80
CA VAL A 205 17.50 -15.95 -5.90
C VAL A 205 16.34 -16.52 -6.71
N GLY A 206 16.08 -17.84 -6.53
CA GLY A 206 15.05 -18.55 -7.30
C GLY A 206 15.52 -19.06 -8.65
N GLU A 207 16.82 -19.00 -8.94
CA GLU A 207 17.43 -19.63 -10.12
C GLU A 207 17.79 -21.10 -9.85
N ASP A 208 18.02 -21.87 -10.90
CA ASP A 208 18.44 -23.27 -10.81
C ASP A 208 19.85 -23.36 -10.21
N ALA A 209 19.97 -24.09 -9.09
CA ALA A 209 21.26 -24.34 -8.43
C ALA A 209 22.16 -25.32 -9.18
N GLY A 210 21.71 -25.85 -10.33
CA GLY A 210 22.44 -26.84 -11.16
C GLY A 210 22.06 -28.29 -10.89
N ASP A 211 21.23 -28.54 -9.87
CA ASP A 211 20.66 -29.85 -9.52
C ASP A 211 19.15 -29.94 -9.77
N GLY A 212 18.59 -28.93 -10.46
CA GLY A 212 17.16 -28.78 -10.73
C GLY A 212 16.40 -28.18 -9.56
N SER A 213 17.02 -27.91 -8.41
CA SER A 213 16.39 -27.14 -7.32
C SER A 213 16.63 -25.65 -7.46
N CYS A 214 15.69 -24.83 -6.95
CA CYS A 214 15.86 -23.38 -6.92
C CYS A 214 16.70 -22.94 -5.70
N ASP A 215 17.64 -22.02 -5.94
CA ASP A 215 18.48 -21.46 -4.88
C ASP A 215 17.76 -20.32 -4.14
N PHE A 216 17.45 -20.52 -2.87
CA PHE A 216 16.90 -19.51 -1.94
C PHE A 216 17.86 -19.17 -0.79
N SER A 217 19.12 -19.61 -0.85
CA SER A 217 20.10 -19.43 0.22
C SER A 217 20.29 -17.96 0.63
N ARG A 218 20.19 -17.04 -0.33
CA ARG A 218 20.35 -15.60 -0.10
C ARG A 218 19.06 -14.86 0.23
N LEU A 219 17.90 -15.53 0.13
CA LEU A 219 16.59 -14.90 0.36
C LEU A 219 16.47 -14.35 1.80
N SER A 220 16.94 -15.09 2.80
CA SER A 220 16.94 -14.61 4.20
C SER A 220 17.70 -13.30 4.36
N TRP A 221 18.85 -13.17 3.70
CA TRP A 221 19.68 -11.97 3.76
C TRP A 221 18.99 -10.76 3.09
N LEU A 222 18.31 -10.99 1.97
CA LEU A 222 17.55 -9.97 1.28
C LEU A 222 16.35 -9.48 2.10
N VAL A 223 15.66 -10.38 2.81
CA VAL A 223 14.58 -10.02 3.74
C VAL A 223 15.13 -9.17 4.89
N VAL A 224 16.23 -9.55 5.51
CA VAL A 224 16.85 -8.76 6.58
C VAL A 224 17.25 -7.38 6.05
N ALA A 225 17.94 -7.30 4.92
CA ALA A 225 18.39 -6.02 4.36
C ALA A 225 17.22 -5.14 3.90
N GLY A 226 16.28 -5.69 3.13
CA GLY A 226 15.21 -4.94 2.46
C GLY A 226 13.99 -4.68 3.33
N HIS A 227 13.65 -5.58 4.25
CA HIS A 227 12.45 -5.44 5.08
C HIS A 227 12.73 -5.01 6.53
N MET A 228 13.94 -5.27 7.06
CA MET A 228 14.24 -4.94 8.47
C MET A 228 15.19 -3.76 8.60
N VAL A 229 16.25 -3.68 7.80
CA VAL A 229 17.29 -2.65 7.96
C VAL A 229 16.96 -1.39 7.17
N LEU A 230 16.68 -1.54 5.88
CA LEU A 230 16.49 -0.39 4.98
C LEU A 230 15.31 0.53 5.38
N PRO A 231 14.14 0.04 5.83
CA PRO A 231 13.05 0.90 6.28
C PRO A 231 13.39 1.77 7.49
N LEU A 232 14.35 1.36 8.34
CA LEU A 232 14.76 2.17 9.50
C LEU A 232 15.37 3.51 9.11
N VAL A 233 15.86 3.67 7.88
CA VAL A 233 16.32 4.96 7.33
C VAL A 233 15.20 6.01 7.33
N MET A 234 13.93 5.58 7.30
CA MET A 234 12.79 6.49 7.35
C MET A 234 12.60 7.15 8.71
N VAL A 235 13.08 6.55 9.79
CA VAL A 235 12.97 7.11 11.15
C VAL A 235 13.66 8.49 11.25
N PRO A 236 14.95 8.67 10.90
CA PRO A 236 15.57 9.99 10.90
C PRO A 236 14.96 10.94 9.85
N LEU A 237 14.46 10.45 8.73
CA LEU A 237 13.82 11.30 7.72
C LEU A 237 12.50 11.94 8.20
N THR A 238 11.84 11.40 9.23
CA THR A 238 10.66 12.04 9.82
C THR A 238 10.96 13.43 10.38
N PHE A 239 12.17 13.66 10.92
CA PHE A 239 12.56 14.99 11.45
C PHE A 239 12.57 16.06 10.37
N LEU A 240 12.87 15.69 9.12
CA LEU A 240 12.97 16.60 7.99
C LEU A 240 11.63 16.74 7.24
N LEU A 241 10.88 15.65 7.10
CA LEU A 241 9.74 15.57 6.19
C LEU A 241 8.39 15.65 6.91
N ILE A 242 8.30 15.22 8.17
CA ILE A 242 7.03 15.17 8.92
C ILE A 242 6.99 16.29 9.96
N PRO A 243 5.88 17.09 10.03
CA PRO A 243 5.72 18.10 11.03
C PRO A 243 5.67 17.49 12.44
N ASP A 244 6.21 18.22 13.42
CA ASP A 244 6.12 17.83 14.83
C ASP A 244 4.82 18.37 15.43
N ALA A 245 3.72 17.69 15.17
CA ALA A 245 2.37 18.08 15.55
C ALA A 245 1.57 16.90 16.09
N ALA A 246 0.54 17.18 16.89
CA ALA A 246 -0.41 16.17 17.31
C ALA A 246 -1.35 15.82 16.14
N GLN A 247 -1.85 14.57 16.10
CA GLN A 247 -2.76 14.14 15.04
C GLN A 247 -4.15 14.83 15.13
N THR A 248 -4.45 15.41 16.29
CA THR A 248 -5.68 16.18 16.53
C THR A 248 -5.55 17.64 16.13
N GLU A 249 -4.33 18.14 15.89
CA GLU A 249 -4.04 19.53 15.57
C GLU A 249 -4.42 19.88 14.14
N ASP A 250 -4.95 21.08 13.91
CA ASP A 250 -5.22 21.59 12.57
C ASP A 250 -3.91 22.16 11.97
N LEU A 251 -3.47 21.59 10.87
CA LEU A 251 -2.23 21.96 10.19
C LEU A 251 -2.44 22.82 8.95
N GLN A 252 -3.65 23.32 8.70
CA GLN A 252 -3.95 24.16 7.52
C GLN A 252 -3.11 25.44 7.49
N HIS A 253 -2.68 25.95 8.66
CA HIS A 253 -1.79 27.12 8.73
C HIS A 253 -0.41 26.87 8.06
N LEU A 254 0.07 25.62 7.98
CA LEU A 254 1.30 25.26 7.29
C LEU A 254 1.15 25.30 5.76
N VAL A 255 -0.07 25.35 5.26
CA VAL A 255 -0.43 25.32 3.84
C VAL A 255 -0.83 26.71 3.33
N GLY A 256 -0.99 27.71 4.21
CA GLY A 256 -1.46 29.06 3.89
C GLY A 256 -0.62 29.86 2.88
N GLY A 257 0.46 29.29 2.34
CA GLY A 257 1.28 29.83 1.25
C GLY A 257 1.08 29.10 -0.08
N ALA A 258 -0.13 28.54 -0.35
CA ALA A 258 -0.39 27.78 -1.57
C ALA A 258 -0.03 28.53 -2.84
N PRO A 259 0.67 27.91 -3.81
CA PRO A 259 0.95 28.48 -5.11
C PRO A 259 -0.34 28.91 -5.80
N LYS A 260 -0.29 29.99 -6.59
CA LYS A 260 -1.42 30.57 -7.34
C LYS A 260 -2.21 29.54 -8.18
N ALA A 261 -1.56 28.46 -8.62
CA ALA A 261 -2.16 27.39 -9.40
C ALA A 261 -3.21 26.55 -8.64
N MET A 262 -3.19 26.57 -7.28
CA MET A 262 -4.14 25.85 -6.44
C MET A 262 -5.27 26.75 -5.89
N ARG A 263 -5.22 28.05 -6.16
CA ARG A 263 -6.34 28.97 -5.99
C ARG A 263 -7.24 28.89 -7.21
N LEU A 264 -8.08 27.89 -7.28
CA LEU A 264 -9.28 27.96 -8.13
C LEU A 264 -10.12 29.12 -7.59
N ASP A 265 -10.19 30.13 -8.40
CA ASP A 265 -10.93 31.34 -8.07
C ASP A 265 -12.39 30.94 -7.82
N SER A 266 -12.81 31.03 -6.56
CA SER A 266 -14.14 30.62 -6.12
C SER A 266 -15.24 31.57 -6.61
N GLY A 267 -14.88 32.55 -7.43
CA GLY A 267 -15.78 33.49 -8.07
C GLY A 267 -16.40 32.97 -9.37
N ASP A 268 -15.71 32.08 -10.10
CA ASP A 268 -16.14 31.70 -11.46
C ASP A 268 -17.09 30.48 -11.49
N LEU A 269 -17.07 29.61 -10.45
CA LEU A 269 -17.95 28.44 -10.41
C LEU A 269 -19.31 28.69 -9.77
N SER A 270 -19.48 29.76 -8.98
CA SER A 270 -20.79 30.13 -8.44
C SER A 270 -21.68 30.86 -9.46
N GLY A 271 -21.08 31.60 -10.40
CA GLY A 271 -21.81 32.27 -11.43
C GLY A 271 -22.42 31.36 -12.53
N GLU A 272 -21.74 30.23 -12.80
CA GLU A 272 -22.20 29.28 -13.82
C GLU A 272 -23.27 28.31 -13.32
N PHE A 273 -23.31 28.05 -11.99
CA PHE A 273 -24.32 27.20 -11.37
C PHE A 273 -25.65 27.96 -11.12
N GLU A 274 -25.60 29.23 -10.75
CA GLU A 274 -26.83 30.05 -10.60
C GLU A 274 -27.51 30.36 -11.93
N LEU A 275 -26.74 30.45 -13.04
CA LEU A 275 -27.33 30.66 -14.40
C LEU A 275 -28.02 29.39 -14.95
N LYS A 276 -27.72 28.20 -14.46
CA LYS A 276 -28.41 26.96 -14.84
C LYS A 276 -29.68 26.68 -14.02
N GLU A 277 -29.73 27.07 -12.74
CA GLU A 277 -30.96 26.95 -11.95
C GLU A 277 -32.00 28.00 -12.29
N GLY A 278 -31.60 29.17 -12.68
CA GLY A 278 -32.52 30.23 -13.12
C GLY A 278 -33.16 29.99 -14.49
N ARG A 279 -32.69 29.01 -15.29
CA ARG A 279 -33.21 28.65 -16.60
C ARG A 279 -34.07 27.39 -16.64
N ALA A 280 -34.08 26.61 -15.56
CA ALA A 280 -34.89 25.39 -15.41
C ALA A 280 -36.23 25.63 -14.68
N GLY A 281 -36.48 26.82 -14.18
CA GLY A 281 -37.71 27.18 -13.44
C GLY A 281 -38.80 27.90 -14.24
N GLY A 282 -38.70 27.96 -15.57
CA GLY A 282 -39.57 28.79 -16.40
C GLY A 282 -40.46 28.09 -17.44
N GLU A 283 -40.56 26.78 -17.45
CA GLU A 283 -41.44 26.05 -18.40
C GLU A 283 -42.07 24.82 -17.73
N GLU A 284 -43.03 25.05 -16.85
CA GLU A 284 -43.98 24.00 -16.42
C GLU A 284 -45.32 24.68 -16.05
N GLU A 285 -46.08 25.04 -17.09
CA GLU A 285 -47.53 25.20 -17.00
C GLU A 285 -48.14 24.68 -18.30
N ASP A 286 -49.08 23.76 -18.14
CA ASP A 286 -50.01 23.19 -19.13
C ASP A 286 -49.56 21.91 -19.86
N ALA A 287 -49.99 20.75 -19.31
CA ALA A 287 -50.75 19.74 -20.04
C ALA A 287 -51.20 18.58 -19.10
N GLY A 288 -52.48 18.50 -18.91
CA GLY A 288 -53.16 17.58 -18.04
C GLY A 288 -53.33 16.17 -18.57
N LEU A 289 -53.64 15.30 -17.63
CA LEU A 289 -54.58 14.18 -17.64
C LEU A 289 -54.42 13.02 -18.61
N LEU A 290 -54.57 11.83 -17.99
CA LEU A 290 -54.87 10.49 -18.54
C LEU A 290 -53.60 9.58 -18.67
N GLY A 291 -53.48 8.43 -18.01
CA GLY A 291 -54.35 7.40 -17.63
C GLY A 291 -53.57 6.09 -17.46
N SER A 292 -53.94 5.35 -16.46
CA SER A 292 -53.92 3.86 -16.33
C SER A 292 -52.63 3.03 -16.59
N GLY A 293 -52.05 2.46 -15.59
CA GLY A 293 -52.14 1.05 -15.22
C GLY A 293 -51.54 0.00 -16.12
N ALA A 294 -50.46 -0.64 -15.62
CA ALA A 294 -50.36 -2.11 -15.57
C ALA A 294 -48.93 -2.55 -15.06
N PRO A 295 -48.80 -3.66 -14.35
CA PRO A 295 -47.58 -4.10 -13.71
C PRO A 295 -46.72 -4.92 -14.66
N ILE A 296 -45.40 -4.76 -14.55
CA ILE A 296 -44.42 -5.57 -15.29
C ILE A 296 -43.98 -6.76 -14.42
N ALA A 297 -44.23 -7.97 -14.99
CA ALA A 297 -43.84 -9.24 -14.46
C ALA A 297 -42.31 -9.47 -14.52
N SER A 298 -41.81 -10.17 -13.51
CA SER A 298 -40.47 -10.75 -13.44
C SER A 298 -40.33 -11.97 -14.36
N PRO A 299 -39.19 -12.19 -15.04
CA PRO A 299 -38.90 -13.47 -15.66
C PRO A 299 -38.15 -14.39 -14.69
N HIS A 300 -38.69 -15.62 -14.60
CA HIS A 300 -38.04 -16.80 -14.06
C HIS A 300 -36.78 -17.15 -14.87
N MET A 301 -35.72 -17.55 -14.13
CA MET A 301 -34.60 -18.31 -14.69
C MET A 301 -34.89 -19.80 -14.48
N ASP A 302 -34.81 -20.56 -15.58
CA ASP A 302 -34.42 -21.95 -15.59
C ASP A 302 -32.91 -22.07 -15.73
#